data_d101681556913821c495bbcd0714c917
#
_entry.id   d101681556913821c495bbcd0714c917
#
_cell.length_a   1.000
_cell.length_b   1.000
_cell.length_c   1.000
_cell.angle_alpha   90.00
_cell.angle_beta   90.00
_cell.angle_gamma   90.00
#
_symmetry.space_group_name_H-M   'P 1'
#
loop_
_entity.id
_entity.type
_entity.pdbx_description
1 polymer ?
#
loop_
_entity_poly.entity_id
_entity_poly.type
_entity_poly.pdbx_seq_one_letter_code
_entity_poly.pdbx_strand_id
1 'polypeptide(L)'
;MHPQTILLDGKRFSCFIAKKFAALKIFAFTYLLFLGLLGFTAVNSSAQVNLGQSDRWMKGALAAMERSDYQTANSIFRNLIDSGQPLPEEMPYYFSETLFHLGQFDNSQNFVNKYLELTGFNGQNYDYAVLLKEKLKGPLAQIIACELCDRRGYRYAPCPLCGGNKQVEQACAYCKANGVVGCSRCGASGMIKKLNIFNIVEFFECERCTGKGRLTCPSCGGSGKEVSACKNCEGSGKTASPDLCDHEEHVHAESVKK
;
A
#
# COMPACT_ATOMS: atom_id res chain seq x y z
N MET A 1 9.53 82.25 52.07
CA MET A 1 10.20 80.93 52.13
C MET A 1 10.10 80.34 50.73
N HIS A 2 11.16 80.41 49.95
CA HIS A 2 11.25 79.91 48.60
C HIS A 2 11.71 78.46 48.56
N PRO A 3 11.16 77.62 47.70
CA PRO A 3 11.80 76.35 47.35
C PRO A 3 12.73 76.48 46.16
N GLN A 4 13.94 76.03 46.30
CA GLN A 4 14.98 75.99 45.25
C GLN A 4 14.71 74.88 44.25
N THR A 5 14.65 75.29 43.00
CA THR A 5 14.60 74.42 41.85
C THR A 5 15.98 73.87 41.52
N ILE A 6 16.17 72.50 41.59
CA ILE A 6 17.40 71.86 41.15
C ILE A 6 17.20 71.48 39.69
N LEU A 7 17.89 72.19 38.79
CA LEU A 7 18.04 71.82 37.38
C LEU A 7 19.05 70.66 37.27
N LEU A 8 18.58 69.49 37.00
CA LEU A 8 19.41 68.33 36.68
C LEU A 8 19.68 68.27 35.16
N ASP A 9 20.96 68.31 34.87
CA ASP A 9 21.58 68.37 33.54
C ASP A 9 21.25 67.19 32.67
N GLY A 10 20.27 67.31 31.74
CA GLY A 10 19.73 66.29 30.87
C GLY A 10 20.63 65.84 29.72
N LYS A 11 21.86 66.37 29.58
CA LYS A 11 22.72 66.07 28.41
C LYS A 11 23.71 64.94 28.57
N ARG A 12 23.98 64.45 29.77
CA ARG A 12 24.90 63.27 29.96
C ARG A 12 24.23 61.91 29.90
N PHE A 13 22.93 61.83 30.07
CA PHE A 13 22.21 60.48 30.02
C PHE A 13 21.92 60.06 28.60
N SER A 14 21.77 60.96 27.63
CA SER A 14 21.43 60.60 26.23
C SER A 14 22.59 59.94 25.48
N CYS A 15 23.84 60.22 25.80
CA CYS A 15 25.00 59.62 25.10
C CYS A 15 25.34 58.19 25.52
N PHE A 16 25.00 57.81 26.76
CA PHE A 16 25.27 56.44 27.26
C PHE A 16 24.27 55.40 26.74
N ILE A 17 23.01 55.81 26.56
CA ILE A 17 21.94 54.95 26.02
C ILE A 17 22.15 54.74 24.52
N ALA A 18 22.52 55.76 23.77
CA ALA A 18 22.79 55.64 22.33
C ALA A 18 23.95 54.71 22.00
N LYS A 19 25.02 54.68 22.80
CA LYS A 19 26.14 53.74 22.61
C LYS A 19 25.77 52.29 22.93
N LYS A 20 24.90 52.02 23.91
CA LYS A 20 24.43 50.65 24.22
C LYS A 20 23.50 50.12 23.14
N PHE A 21 22.64 50.96 22.55
CA PHE A 21 21.76 50.55 21.45
C PHE A 21 22.52 50.30 20.14
N ALA A 22 23.58 51.04 19.85
CA ALA A 22 24.42 50.79 18.68
C ALA A 22 25.19 49.49 18.80
N ALA A 23 25.75 49.18 19.98
CA ALA A 23 26.42 47.90 20.22
C ALA A 23 25.45 46.69 20.11
N LEU A 24 24.22 46.85 20.62
CA LEU A 24 23.21 45.80 20.55
C LEU A 24 22.74 45.50 19.09
N LYS A 25 22.63 46.57 18.27
CA LYS A 25 22.30 46.40 16.84
C LYS A 25 23.42 45.72 16.05
N ILE A 26 24.67 46.01 16.35
CA ILE A 26 25.83 45.37 15.71
C ILE A 26 25.88 43.88 16.11
N PHE A 27 25.64 43.54 17.39
CA PHE A 27 25.59 42.14 17.84
C PHE A 27 24.41 41.36 17.24
N ALA A 28 23.22 41.96 17.13
CA ALA A 28 22.07 41.35 16.51
C ALA A 28 22.28 41.12 15.01
N PHE A 29 22.92 42.05 14.31
CA PHE A 29 23.20 41.93 12.88
C PHE A 29 24.30 40.91 12.59
N THR A 30 25.33 40.78 13.41
CA THR A 30 26.36 39.76 13.29
C THR A 30 25.84 38.39 13.66
N TYR A 31 24.91 38.26 14.64
CA TYR A 31 24.27 37.00 15.00
C TYR A 31 23.31 36.52 13.90
N LEU A 32 22.55 37.43 13.27
CA LEU A 32 21.70 37.09 12.09
C LEU A 32 22.54 36.69 10.87
N LEU A 33 23.68 37.36 10.62
CA LEU A 33 24.62 36.92 9.58
C LEU A 33 25.23 35.55 9.85
N PHE A 34 25.57 35.26 11.12
CA PHE A 34 26.10 33.96 11.50
C PHE A 34 25.05 32.82 11.41
N LEU A 35 23.79 33.09 11.78
CA LEU A 35 22.66 32.17 11.58
C LEU A 35 22.35 31.98 10.11
N GLY A 36 22.46 33.01 9.28
CA GLY A 36 22.32 32.92 7.82
C GLY A 36 23.42 32.07 7.17
N LEU A 37 24.66 32.14 7.64
CA LEU A 37 25.76 31.30 7.19
C LEU A 37 25.61 29.84 7.64
N LEU A 38 25.13 29.61 8.87
CA LEU A 38 24.85 28.24 9.35
C LEU A 38 23.62 27.60 8.69
N GLY A 39 22.61 28.40 8.32
CA GLY A 39 21.44 27.93 7.58
C GLY A 39 21.74 27.58 6.11
N PHE A 40 22.75 28.18 5.51
CA PHE A 40 23.09 27.95 4.10
C PHE A 40 23.95 26.68 3.90
N THR A 41 24.56 26.14 4.95
CA THR A 41 25.34 24.90 4.86
C THR A 41 24.49 23.64 5.04
N ALA A 42 23.22 23.78 5.47
CA ALA A 42 22.32 22.62 5.72
C ALA A 42 21.46 22.22 4.50
N VAL A 43 21.51 22.96 3.37
CA VAL A 43 20.64 22.70 2.20
C VAL A 43 21.39 22.01 1.05
N ASN A 44 22.68 21.74 1.19
CA ASN A 44 23.44 20.94 0.21
C ASN A 44 23.71 19.50 0.70
N SER A 45 22.76 18.87 1.38
CA SER A 45 22.60 17.43 1.27
C SER A 45 21.88 17.15 -0.07
N SER A 46 22.51 17.54 -1.18
CA SER A 46 22.32 16.82 -2.43
C SER A 46 22.58 15.36 -2.08
N ALA A 47 21.54 14.55 -2.12
CA ALA A 47 21.69 13.12 -2.22
C ALA A 47 22.71 12.92 -3.33
N GLN A 48 23.96 12.62 -2.98
CA GLN A 48 24.92 12.13 -3.94
C GLN A 48 24.30 10.85 -4.43
N VAL A 49 23.67 10.96 -5.60
CA VAL A 49 23.16 9.83 -6.34
C VAL A 49 24.36 8.90 -6.49
N ASN A 50 24.32 7.78 -5.81
CA ASN A 50 25.44 6.87 -5.72
C ASN A 50 25.44 6.01 -7.01
N LEU A 51 25.62 6.70 -8.16
CA LEU A 51 25.67 6.09 -9.51
C LEU A 51 26.60 4.86 -9.50
N GLY A 52 27.68 4.90 -8.74
CA GLY A 52 28.58 3.77 -8.59
C GLY A 52 27.99 2.53 -7.92
N GLN A 53 26.91 2.64 -7.16
CA GLN A 53 26.25 1.48 -6.56
C GLN A 53 25.27 0.83 -7.55
N SER A 54 24.48 1.61 -8.28
CA SER A 54 23.61 1.10 -9.35
C SER A 54 24.44 0.36 -10.42
N ASP A 55 25.58 0.92 -10.80
CA ASP A 55 26.50 0.30 -11.77
C ASP A 55 27.09 -1.02 -11.27
N ARG A 56 27.43 -1.11 -9.97
CA ARG A 56 27.93 -2.37 -9.37
C ARG A 56 26.86 -3.45 -9.38
N TRP A 57 25.63 -3.11 -9.04
CA TRP A 57 24.52 -4.05 -9.07
C TRP A 57 24.21 -4.48 -10.50
N MET A 58 24.20 -3.54 -11.45
CA MET A 58 24.04 -3.87 -12.87
C MET A 58 25.10 -4.85 -13.36
N LYS A 59 26.38 -4.59 -13.09
CA LYS A 59 27.48 -5.51 -13.43
C LYS A 59 27.33 -6.87 -12.77
N GLY A 60 26.92 -6.90 -11.50
CA GLY A 60 26.66 -8.15 -10.77
C GLY A 60 25.54 -8.96 -11.38
N ALA A 61 24.45 -8.31 -11.78
CA ALA A 61 23.33 -8.96 -12.45
C ALA A 61 23.73 -9.52 -13.82
N LEU A 62 24.43 -8.75 -14.64
CA LEU A 62 24.94 -9.19 -15.95
C LEU A 62 25.89 -10.40 -15.80
N ALA A 63 26.81 -10.36 -14.85
CA ALA A 63 27.69 -11.49 -14.57
C ALA A 63 26.94 -12.75 -14.09
N ALA A 64 25.81 -12.61 -13.42
CA ALA A 64 24.92 -13.73 -13.07
C ALA A 64 24.22 -14.27 -14.33
N MET A 65 23.71 -13.40 -15.21
CA MET A 65 23.08 -13.79 -16.48
C MET A 65 24.06 -14.54 -17.40
N GLU A 66 25.32 -14.10 -17.50
CA GLU A 66 26.37 -14.80 -18.26
C GLU A 66 26.59 -16.25 -17.81
N ARG A 67 26.38 -16.51 -16.51
CA ARG A 67 26.44 -17.86 -15.93
C ARG A 67 25.09 -18.59 -15.98
N SER A 68 24.08 -18.03 -16.64
CA SER A 68 22.69 -18.52 -16.66
C SER A 68 22.06 -18.64 -15.26
N ASP A 69 22.59 -17.91 -14.26
CA ASP A 69 22.03 -17.83 -12.92
C ASP A 69 20.99 -16.71 -12.85
N TYR A 70 19.86 -16.97 -13.49
CA TYR A 70 18.77 -15.99 -13.60
C TYR A 70 18.08 -15.71 -12.25
N GLN A 71 18.14 -16.65 -11.28
CA GLN A 71 17.59 -16.41 -9.93
C GLN A 71 18.39 -15.35 -9.18
N THR A 72 19.73 -15.45 -9.21
CA THR A 72 20.60 -14.43 -8.61
C THR A 72 20.46 -13.10 -9.35
N ALA A 73 20.41 -13.09 -10.69
CA ALA A 73 20.20 -11.88 -11.47
C ALA A 73 18.87 -11.19 -11.10
N ASN A 74 17.78 -11.95 -10.99
CA ASN A 74 16.47 -11.46 -10.57
C ASN A 74 16.52 -10.79 -9.17
N SER A 75 17.20 -11.43 -8.21
CA SER A 75 17.35 -10.87 -6.86
C SER A 75 18.10 -9.54 -6.88
N ILE A 76 19.17 -9.44 -7.67
CA ILE A 76 19.96 -8.20 -7.81
C ILE A 76 19.13 -7.09 -8.48
N PHE A 77 18.40 -7.40 -9.55
CA PHE A 77 17.54 -6.41 -10.22
C PHE A 77 16.42 -5.91 -9.31
N ARG A 78 15.79 -6.78 -8.53
CA ARG A 78 14.78 -6.37 -7.53
C ARG A 78 15.38 -5.44 -6.47
N ASN A 79 16.53 -5.78 -5.91
CA ASN A 79 17.23 -4.92 -4.96
C ASN A 79 17.58 -3.56 -5.56
N LEU A 80 17.96 -3.53 -6.85
CA LEU A 80 18.23 -2.28 -7.56
C LEU A 80 16.98 -1.41 -7.67
N ILE A 81 15.83 -1.99 -8.00
CA ILE A 81 14.54 -1.28 -8.08
C ILE A 81 14.13 -0.78 -6.68
N ASP A 82 14.22 -1.64 -5.67
CA ASP A 82 13.80 -1.34 -4.30
C ASP A 82 14.69 -0.28 -3.61
N SER A 83 15.92 -0.09 -4.12
CA SER A 83 16.84 0.93 -3.61
C SER A 83 16.37 2.37 -3.85
N GLY A 84 15.42 2.59 -4.77
CA GLY A 84 14.93 3.91 -5.16
C GLY A 84 15.98 4.79 -5.85
N GLN A 85 17.12 4.20 -6.28
CA GLN A 85 18.16 4.92 -7.01
C GLN A 85 17.81 5.04 -8.50
N PRO A 86 18.39 6.00 -9.23
CA PRO A 86 18.24 6.06 -10.67
C PRO A 86 18.66 4.74 -11.32
N LEU A 87 17.77 4.19 -12.12
CA LEU A 87 18.01 2.94 -12.84
C LEU A 87 18.80 3.19 -14.11
N PRO A 88 19.81 2.35 -14.44
CA PRO A 88 20.45 2.38 -15.73
C PRO A 88 19.44 2.20 -16.87
N GLU A 89 19.62 2.90 -17.97
CA GLU A 89 18.67 2.94 -19.09
C GLU A 89 18.44 1.55 -19.70
N GLU A 90 19.47 0.72 -19.77
CA GLU A 90 19.40 -0.64 -20.32
C GLU A 90 18.88 -1.70 -19.32
N MET A 91 18.73 -1.33 -18.04
CA MET A 91 18.31 -2.26 -16.99
C MET A 91 16.97 -2.94 -17.29
N PRO A 92 15.92 -2.25 -17.74
CA PRO A 92 14.64 -2.91 -18.01
C PRO A 92 14.72 -4.00 -19.07
N TYR A 93 15.61 -3.86 -20.09
CA TYR A 93 15.86 -4.91 -21.08
C TYR A 93 16.45 -6.16 -20.43
N TYR A 94 17.56 -6.04 -19.73
CA TYR A 94 18.22 -7.19 -19.09
C TYR A 94 17.35 -7.85 -18.02
N PHE A 95 16.57 -7.06 -17.30
CA PHE A 95 15.62 -7.62 -16.35
C PHE A 95 14.48 -8.37 -17.06
N SER A 96 13.97 -7.87 -18.17
CA SER A 96 12.97 -8.57 -18.97
C SER A 96 13.46 -9.92 -19.49
N GLU A 97 14.71 -9.98 -19.96
CA GLU A 97 15.36 -11.21 -20.39
C GLU A 97 15.52 -12.22 -19.24
N THR A 98 15.96 -11.73 -18.07
CA THR A 98 16.03 -12.55 -16.84
C THR A 98 14.66 -13.14 -16.48
N LEU A 99 13.60 -12.34 -16.50
CA LEU A 99 12.24 -12.77 -16.20
C LEU A 99 11.70 -13.76 -17.23
N PHE A 100 12.07 -13.59 -18.50
CA PHE A 100 11.73 -14.55 -19.55
C PHE A 100 12.31 -15.95 -19.25
N HIS A 101 13.59 -16.02 -18.91
CA HIS A 101 14.24 -17.29 -18.54
C HIS A 101 13.70 -17.90 -17.24
N LEU A 102 13.10 -17.12 -16.37
CA LEU A 102 12.42 -17.59 -15.16
C LEU A 102 10.95 -17.95 -15.39
N GLY A 103 10.44 -17.90 -16.63
CA GLY A 103 9.04 -18.20 -16.94
C GLY A 103 8.04 -17.13 -16.48
N GLN A 104 8.51 -15.97 -16.02
CA GLN A 104 7.66 -14.84 -15.59
C GLN A 104 7.31 -13.95 -16.80
N PHE A 105 6.60 -14.51 -17.78
CA PHE A 105 6.39 -13.92 -19.08
C PHE A 105 5.61 -12.60 -19.07
N ASP A 106 4.60 -12.47 -18.21
CA ASP A 106 3.84 -11.20 -18.07
C ASP A 106 4.74 -10.07 -17.54
N ASN A 107 5.51 -10.34 -16.49
CA ASN A 107 6.48 -9.38 -15.97
C ASN A 107 7.56 -9.04 -17.02
N SER A 108 8.06 -10.05 -17.75
CA SER A 108 9.01 -9.85 -18.82
C SER A 108 8.44 -8.91 -19.90
N GLN A 109 7.19 -9.12 -20.31
CA GLN A 109 6.52 -8.25 -21.28
C GLN A 109 6.42 -6.81 -20.79
N ASN A 110 6.09 -6.60 -19.52
CA ASN A 110 5.99 -5.27 -18.93
C ASN A 110 7.34 -4.53 -18.98
N PHE A 111 8.44 -5.21 -18.62
CA PHE A 111 9.76 -4.61 -18.63
C PHE A 111 10.32 -4.36 -20.04
N VAL A 112 10.12 -5.28 -20.99
CA VAL A 112 10.56 -5.05 -22.39
C VAL A 112 9.75 -3.93 -23.04
N ASN A 113 8.45 -3.82 -22.79
CA ASN A 113 7.66 -2.70 -23.27
C ASN A 113 8.14 -1.38 -22.66
N LYS A 114 8.48 -1.38 -21.37
CA LYS A 114 9.02 -0.19 -20.70
C LYS A 114 10.36 0.24 -21.27
N TYR A 115 11.24 -0.71 -21.58
CA TYR A 115 12.50 -0.42 -22.25
C TYR A 115 12.27 0.26 -23.61
N LEU A 116 11.43 -0.34 -24.46
CA LEU A 116 11.12 0.20 -25.78
C LEU A 116 10.44 1.58 -25.72
N GLU A 117 9.62 1.83 -24.70
CA GLU A 117 9.00 3.14 -24.47
C GLU A 117 10.04 4.21 -24.10
N LEU A 118 11.01 3.87 -23.25
CA LEU A 118 12.00 4.82 -22.74
C LEU A 118 13.08 5.15 -23.76
N THR A 119 13.59 4.14 -24.47
CA THR A 119 14.77 4.27 -25.36
C THR A 119 14.39 4.46 -26.82
N GLY A 120 13.22 3.96 -27.24
CA GLY A 120 12.82 3.94 -28.65
C GLY A 120 13.87 3.22 -29.52
N PHE A 121 14.03 3.69 -30.74
CA PHE A 121 15.00 3.13 -31.71
C PHE A 121 16.48 3.38 -31.35
N ASN A 122 16.76 4.25 -30.39
CA ASN A 122 18.11 4.61 -29.97
C ASN A 122 18.67 3.67 -28.90
N GLY A 123 17.83 2.79 -28.32
CA GLY A 123 18.26 1.83 -27.30
C GLY A 123 19.33 0.88 -27.83
N GLN A 124 20.39 0.65 -27.06
CA GLN A 124 21.50 -0.24 -27.46
C GLN A 124 21.01 -1.67 -27.74
N ASN A 125 19.99 -2.13 -27.03
CA ASN A 125 19.41 -3.47 -27.16
C ASN A 125 18.05 -3.47 -27.88
N TYR A 126 17.75 -2.44 -28.70
CA TYR A 126 16.45 -2.30 -29.35
C TYR A 126 16.03 -3.55 -30.14
N ASP A 127 16.90 -4.04 -31.03
CA ASP A 127 16.59 -5.20 -31.87
C ASP A 127 16.34 -6.46 -31.04
N TYR A 128 17.16 -6.68 -30.01
CA TYR A 128 16.98 -7.80 -29.08
C TYR A 128 15.69 -7.68 -28.27
N ALA A 129 15.30 -6.48 -27.84
CA ALA A 129 14.06 -6.22 -27.15
C ALA A 129 12.84 -6.51 -28.03
N VAL A 130 12.88 -6.14 -29.32
CA VAL A 130 11.84 -6.47 -30.30
C VAL A 130 11.75 -7.98 -30.49
N LEU A 131 12.87 -8.68 -30.63
CA LEU A 131 12.89 -10.15 -30.74
C LEU A 131 12.35 -10.83 -29.49
N LEU A 132 12.69 -10.33 -28.30
CA LEU A 132 12.18 -10.85 -27.05
C LEU A 132 10.65 -10.68 -26.95
N LYS A 133 10.15 -9.52 -27.38
CA LYS A 133 8.70 -9.27 -27.43
C LYS A 133 7.98 -10.24 -28.37
N GLU A 134 8.57 -10.59 -29.50
CA GLU A 134 8.02 -11.62 -30.40
C GLU A 134 8.03 -13.01 -29.75
N LYS A 135 9.15 -13.40 -29.08
CA LYS A 135 9.23 -14.67 -28.35
C LYS A 135 8.19 -14.81 -27.23
N LEU A 136 7.80 -13.70 -26.61
CA LEU A 136 6.81 -13.69 -25.53
C LEU A 136 5.38 -13.98 -26.01
N LYS A 137 5.05 -13.79 -27.29
CA LYS A 137 3.68 -13.97 -27.81
C LYS A 137 3.14 -15.38 -27.58
N GLY A 138 3.95 -16.40 -27.83
CA GLY A 138 3.55 -17.81 -27.66
C GLY A 138 3.23 -18.13 -26.20
N PRO A 139 4.18 -17.99 -25.27
CA PRO A 139 3.94 -18.26 -23.84
C PRO A 139 2.79 -17.45 -23.26
N LEU A 140 2.65 -16.17 -23.61
CA LEU A 140 1.54 -15.33 -23.14
C LEU A 140 0.18 -15.82 -23.67
N ALA A 141 0.11 -16.28 -24.91
CA ALA A 141 -1.12 -16.86 -25.45
C ALA A 141 -1.52 -18.14 -24.69
N GLN A 142 -0.54 -18.97 -24.30
CA GLN A 142 -0.79 -20.16 -23.47
C GLN A 142 -1.31 -19.78 -22.07
N ILE A 143 -0.74 -18.75 -21.43
CA ILE A 143 -1.21 -18.24 -20.13
C ILE A 143 -2.67 -17.76 -20.24
N ILE A 144 -2.99 -17.00 -21.28
CA ILE A 144 -4.34 -16.46 -21.49
C ILE A 144 -5.36 -17.58 -21.69
N ALA A 145 -4.97 -18.66 -22.36
CA ALA A 145 -5.83 -19.83 -22.61
C ALA A 145 -5.94 -20.77 -21.39
N CYS A 146 -5.08 -20.65 -20.39
CA CYS A 146 -5.03 -21.53 -19.24
C CYS A 146 -6.08 -21.16 -18.18
N GLU A 147 -6.93 -22.12 -17.78
CA GLU A 147 -7.91 -21.94 -16.70
C GLU A 147 -7.35 -22.22 -15.30
N LEU A 148 -6.15 -22.80 -15.22
CA LEU A 148 -5.52 -23.24 -13.97
C LEU A 148 -4.57 -22.21 -13.36
N CYS A 149 -4.29 -21.12 -14.06
CA CYS A 149 -3.42 -20.06 -13.58
C CYS A 149 -4.07 -18.67 -13.72
N ASP A 150 -3.47 -17.69 -13.05
CA ASP A 150 -3.82 -16.29 -13.23
C ASP A 150 -3.18 -15.75 -14.54
N ARG A 151 -3.52 -14.51 -14.91
CA ARG A 151 -2.99 -13.84 -16.11
C ARG A 151 -1.47 -13.64 -16.09
N ARG A 152 -0.83 -13.78 -14.94
CA ARG A 152 0.62 -13.68 -14.76
C ARG A 152 1.31 -15.05 -14.88
N GLY A 153 0.55 -16.14 -15.02
CA GLY A 153 1.06 -17.49 -15.12
C GLY A 153 1.25 -18.23 -13.79
N TYR A 154 0.76 -17.66 -12.67
CA TYR A 154 0.82 -18.34 -11.38
C TYR A 154 -0.37 -19.28 -11.19
N ARG A 155 -0.09 -20.52 -10.75
CA ARG A 155 -1.10 -21.56 -10.55
C ARG A 155 -2.11 -21.13 -9.47
N TYR A 156 -3.40 -21.42 -9.70
CA TYR A 156 -4.40 -21.23 -8.67
C TYR A 156 -4.32 -22.31 -7.60
N ALA A 157 -4.42 -21.89 -6.34
CA ALA A 157 -4.60 -22.74 -5.17
C ALA A 157 -5.93 -22.40 -4.46
N PRO A 158 -6.51 -23.32 -3.68
CA PRO A 158 -7.65 -23.01 -2.83
C PRO A 158 -7.33 -21.83 -1.90
N CYS A 159 -8.24 -20.88 -1.79
CA CYS A 159 -8.05 -19.72 -0.93
C CYS A 159 -7.82 -20.16 0.53
N PRO A 160 -6.73 -19.77 1.18
CA PRO A 160 -6.40 -20.24 2.54
C PRO A 160 -7.40 -19.76 3.60
N LEU A 161 -8.11 -18.66 3.36
CA LEU A 161 -9.08 -18.13 4.30
C LEU A 161 -10.42 -18.86 4.28
N CYS A 162 -10.92 -19.26 3.10
CA CYS A 162 -12.19 -19.94 2.97
C CYS A 162 -12.07 -21.42 2.53
N GLY A 163 -10.85 -21.93 2.39
CA GLY A 163 -10.63 -23.32 1.97
C GLY A 163 -11.26 -23.69 0.61
N GLY A 164 -11.48 -22.72 -0.26
CA GLY A 164 -12.18 -22.91 -1.54
C GLY A 164 -13.70 -22.71 -1.49
N ASN A 165 -14.29 -22.51 -0.31
CA ASN A 165 -15.76 -22.38 -0.13
C ASN A 165 -16.35 -21.07 -0.65
N LYS A 166 -15.53 -20.15 -1.15
CA LYS A 166 -15.94 -18.83 -1.68
C LYS A 166 -16.52 -17.87 -0.63
N GLN A 167 -16.99 -18.38 0.47
CA GLN A 167 -17.66 -17.65 1.54
C GLN A 167 -16.99 -17.93 2.89
N VAL A 168 -17.16 -16.98 3.82
CA VAL A 168 -16.72 -17.11 5.21
C VAL A 168 -17.90 -16.80 6.13
N GLU A 169 -18.02 -17.58 7.20
CA GLU A 169 -18.93 -17.29 8.30
C GLU A 169 -18.25 -16.36 9.31
N GLN A 170 -18.93 -15.32 9.70
CA GLN A 170 -18.46 -14.40 10.73
C GLN A 170 -19.59 -14.12 11.74
N ALA A 171 -19.21 -13.66 12.92
CA ALA A 171 -20.18 -13.23 13.91
C ALA A 171 -21.06 -12.10 13.35
N CYS A 172 -22.39 -12.23 13.52
CA CYS A 172 -23.30 -11.19 13.07
C CYS A 172 -23.01 -9.86 13.78
N ALA A 173 -22.61 -8.85 13.02
CA ALA A 173 -22.25 -7.54 13.57
C ALA A 173 -23.44 -6.85 14.25
N TYR A 174 -24.66 -7.04 13.73
CA TYR A 174 -25.85 -6.40 14.23
C TYR A 174 -26.23 -6.87 15.64
N CYS A 175 -26.22 -8.17 15.91
CA CYS A 175 -26.56 -8.74 17.21
C CYS A 175 -25.36 -9.20 18.04
N LYS A 176 -24.12 -8.96 17.55
CA LYS A 176 -22.87 -9.38 18.20
C LYS A 176 -22.87 -10.89 18.52
N ALA A 177 -23.25 -11.70 17.55
CA ALA A 177 -23.39 -13.16 17.63
C ALA A 177 -24.50 -13.68 18.55
N ASN A 178 -25.34 -12.81 19.17
CA ASN A 178 -26.36 -13.25 20.10
C ASN A 178 -27.62 -13.88 19.45
N GLY A 179 -27.79 -13.71 18.14
CA GLY A 179 -28.99 -14.17 17.41
C GLY A 179 -30.26 -13.36 17.71
N VAL A 180 -30.26 -12.54 18.78
CA VAL A 180 -31.40 -11.74 19.19
C VAL A 180 -30.99 -10.29 19.45
N VAL A 181 -31.98 -9.38 19.37
CA VAL A 181 -31.81 -7.94 19.65
C VAL A 181 -32.87 -7.48 20.64
N GLY A 182 -32.58 -6.45 21.42
CA GLY A 182 -33.53 -5.85 22.32
C GLY A 182 -34.75 -5.28 21.60
N CYS A 183 -35.94 -5.46 22.15
CA CYS A 183 -37.15 -4.87 21.63
C CYS A 183 -37.14 -3.36 21.87
N SER A 184 -37.08 -2.55 20.81
CA SER A 184 -37.03 -1.09 20.92
C SER A 184 -38.33 -0.48 21.48
N ARG A 185 -39.48 -1.16 21.34
CA ARG A 185 -40.77 -0.66 21.82
C ARG A 185 -40.85 -0.65 23.35
N CYS A 186 -40.24 -1.62 24.02
CA CYS A 186 -40.27 -1.74 25.47
C CYS A 186 -38.91 -1.56 26.14
N GLY A 187 -37.88 -1.11 25.38
CA GLY A 187 -36.54 -0.98 25.90
C GLY A 187 -35.94 -2.31 26.43
N ALA A 188 -36.27 -3.42 25.79
CA ALA A 188 -35.86 -4.77 26.16
C ALA A 188 -36.46 -5.30 27.49
N SER A 189 -37.39 -4.55 28.13
CA SER A 189 -38.02 -4.95 29.40
C SER A 189 -39.14 -6.01 29.25
N GLY A 190 -39.67 -6.20 28.04
CA GLY A 190 -40.87 -7.02 27.82
C GLY A 190 -42.18 -6.34 28.16
N MET A 191 -42.19 -5.23 28.89
CA MET A 191 -43.34 -4.56 29.41
C MET A 191 -43.48 -3.13 28.91
N ILE A 192 -44.70 -2.66 28.69
CA ILE A 192 -45.04 -1.28 28.33
C ILE A 192 -45.80 -0.64 29.49
N LYS A 193 -45.46 0.61 29.81
CA LYS A 193 -46.20 1.43 30.81
C LYS A 193 -47.31 2.19 30.10
N LYS A 194 -48.52 2.14 30.67
CA LYS A 194 -49.63 2.97 30.24
C LYS A 194 -50.24 3.63 31.49
N LEU A 195 -50.72 4.85 31.35
CA LEU A 195 -51.51 5.51 32.39
C LEU A 195 -52.99 5.15 32.15
N ASN A 196 -53.68 4.74 33.22
CA ASN A 196 -55.09 4.54 33.15
C ASN A 196 -55.86 5.88 33.35
N ILE A 197 -57.16 5.86 33.30
CA ILE A 197 -58.02 7.05 33.46
C ILE A 197 -57.88 7.78 34.81
N PHE A 198 -57.28 7.13 35.82
CA PHE A 198 -56.99 7.68 37.15
C PHE A 198 -55.53 8.14 37.31
N ASN A 199 -54.75 8.23 36.17
CA ASN A 199 -53.32 8.55 36.16
C ASN A 199 -52.44 7.53 36.92
N ILE A 200 -52.94 6.30 37.17
CA ILE A 200 -52.17 5.23 37.76
C ILE A 200 -51.36 4.51 36.64
N VAL A 201 -50.09 4.23 36.91
CA VAL A 201 -49.23 3.49 35.98
C VAL A 201 -49.61 2.01 36.03
N GLU A 202 -49.99 1.48 34.88
CA GLU A 202 -50.22 0.06 34.67
C GLU A 202 -49.18 -0.50 33.70
N PHE A 203 -48.79 -1.78 33.89
CA PHE A 203 -47.83 -2.47 33.08
C PHE A 203 -48.53 -3.53 32.24
N PHE A 204 -48.27 -3.52 30.94
CA PHE A 204 -48.82 -4.47 29.99
C PHE A 204 -47.69 -5.18 29.28
N GLU A 205 -47.93 -6.42 28.91
CA GLU A 205 -46.99 -7.13 28.04
C GLU A 205 -46.80 -6.37 26.72
N CYS A 206 -45.54 -6.32 26.27
CA CYS A 206 -45.23 -5.73 24.98
C CYS A 206 -45.67 -6.66 23.86
N GLU A 207 -46.71 -6.29 23.13
CA GLU A 207 -47.26 -7.05 22.01
C GLU A 207 -46.18 -7.38 20.92
N ARG A 208 -45.24 -6.45 20.68
CA ARG A 208 -44.20 -6.62 19.65
C ARG A 208 -43.26 -7.77 19.93
N CYS A 209 -42.92 -8.03 21.17
CA CYS A 209 -42.02 -9.11 21.58
C CYS A 209 -42.71 -10.16 22.44
N THR A 210 -44.04 -10.10 22.58
CA THR A 210 -44.83 -11.04 23.39
C THR A 210 -44.26 -11.24 24.79
N GLY A 211 -43.99 -10.12 25.47
CA GLY A 211 -43.41 -10.11 26.82
C GLY A 211 -41.93 -10.49 26.94
N LYS A 212 -41.30 -10.99 25.88
CA LYS A 212 -39.91 -11.53 25.92
C LYS A 212 -38.81 -10.48 26.03
N GLY A 213 -39.10 -9.22 25.73
CA GLY A 213 -38.11 -8.15 25.70
C GLY A 213 -37.11 -8.22 24.55
N ARG A 214 -37.08 -9.31 23.80
CA ARG A 214 -36.13 -9.58 22.73
C ARG A 214 -36.87 -10.01 21.48
N LEU A 215 -36.20 -9.74 20.32
CA LEU A 215 -36.66 -10.12 18.98
C LEU A 215 -35.56 -10.90 18.29
N THR A 216 -35.94 -11.78 17.40
CA THR A 216 -34.96 -12.44 16.48
C THR A 216 -34.20 -11.38 15.70
N CYS A 217 -32.90 -11.54 15.59
CA CYS A 217 -32.06 -10.62 14.82
C CYS A 217 -32.48 -10.64 13.35
N PRO A 218 -32.86 -9.50 12.77
CA PRO A 218 -33.30 -9.46 11.36
C PRO A 218 -32.17 -9.70 10.36
N SER A 219 -30.93 -9.43 10.76
CA SER A 219 -29.76 -9.58 9.89
C SER A 219 -29.36 -11.03 9.70
N CYS A 220 -29.32 -11.82 10.78
CA CYS A 220 -28.88 -13.21 10.75
C CYS A 220 -30.02 -14.22 10.93
N GLY A 221 -31.26 -13.79 11.03
CA GLY A 221 -32.40 -14.69 11.24
C GLY A 221 -32.34 -15.53 12.53
N GLY A 222 -31.57 -15.09 13.52
CA GLY A 222 -31.39 -15.79 14.79
C GLY A 222 -30.15 -16.68 14.87
N SER A 223 -29.42 -16.90 13.78
CA SER A 223 -28.24 -17.78 13.74
C SER A 223 -27.04 -17.24 14.54
N GLY A 224 -26.99 -15.92 14.78
CA GLY A 224 -25.84 -15.24 15.35
C GLY A 224 -24.65 -15.11 14.37
N LYS A 225 -24.78 -15.65 13.17
CA LYS A 225 -23.71 -15.65 12.15
C LYS A 225 -24.20 -15.02 10.86
N GLU A 226 -23.30 -14.40 10.14
CA GLU A 226 -23.51 -13.89 8.78
C GLU A 226 -22.57 -14.59 7.84
N VAL A 227 -23.07 -14.96 6.69
CA VAL A 227 -22.27 -15.53 5.59
C VAL A 227 -21.99 -14.41 4.60
N SER A 228 -20.71 -14.18 4.31
CA SER A 228 -20.29 -13.15 3.37
C SER A 228 -19.30 -13.74 2.36
N ALA A 229 -19.21 -13.13 1.18
CA ALA A 229 -18.17 -13.48 0.22
C ALA A 229 -16.78 -13.33 0.86
N CYS A 230 -15.91 -14.29 0.62
CA CYS A 230 -14.56 -14.24 1.15
C CYS A 230 -13.79 -13.05 0.54
N LYS A 231 -13.37 -12.12 1.39
CA LYS A 231 -12.66 -10.91 0.94
C LYS A 231 -11.28 -11.21 0.36
N ASN A 232 -10.62 -12.27 0.80
CA ASN A 232 -9.28 -12.62 0.32
C ASN A 232 -9.26 -13.13 -1.13
N CYS A 233 -10.33 -13.75 -1.58
CA CYS A 233 -10.46 -14.27 -2.94
C CYS A 233 -11.65 -13.66 -3.69
N GLU A 234 -12.27 -12.62 -3.14
CA GLU A 234 -13.42 -11.93 -3.74
C GLU A 234 -14.55 -12.88 -4.17
N GLY A 235 -14.72 -13.96 -3.42
CA GLY A 235 -15.73 -14.98 -3.72
C GLY A 235 -15.34 -16.00 -4.82
N SER A 236 -14.13 -15.95 -5.37
CA SER A 236 -13.67 -16.92 -6.38
C SER A 236 -13.38 -18.31 -5.77
N GLY A 237 -13.01 -18.37 -4.51
CA GLY A 237 -12.56 -19.57 -3.80
C GLY A 237 -11.09 -19.93 -4.08
N LYS A 238 -10.41 -19.18 -4.96
CA LYS A 238 -9.05 -19.45 -5.41
C LYS A 238 -8.17 -18.22 -5.19
N THR A 239 -6.87 -18.45 -4.97
CA THR A 239 -5.84 -17.40 -4.94
C THR A 239 -4.64 -17.89 -5.75
N ALA A 240 -3.85 -16.98 -6.31
CA ALA A 240 -2.61 -17.36 -6.97
C ALA A 240 -1.62 -17.93 -5.93
N SER A 241 -1.00 -19.05 -6.25
CA SER A 241 0.12 -19.62 -5.49
C SER A 241 1.42 -18.95 -5.92
N PRO A 242 2.53 -19.13 -5.19
CA PRO A 242 3.84 -18.67 -5.64
C PRO A 242 4.40 -19.48 -6.81
N ASP A 243 3.78 -20.62 -7.16
CA ASP A 243 4.27 -21.54 -8.18
C ASP A 243 3.78 -21.13 -9.56
N LEU A 244 4.70 -21.12 -10.53
CA LEU A 244 4.34 -20.93 -11.93
C LEU A 244 3.61 -22.16 -12.46
N CYS A 245 2.66 -21.93 -13.35
CA CYS A 245 1.93 -22.99 -14.02
C CYS A 245 2.79 -23.57 -15.16
N ASP A 246 2.93 -24.87 -15.19
CA ASP A 246 3.53 -25.58 -16.32
C ASP A 246 2.46 -25.76 -17.40
N HIS A 247 2.58 -24.99 -18.48
CA HIS A 247 1.61 -25.00 -19.58
C HIS A 247 1.88 -26.15 -20.57
N GLU A 248 3.07 -26.76 -20.54
CA GLU A 248 3.41 -27.88 -21.44
C GLU A 248 2.68 -29.17 -21.03
N GLU A 249 2.49 -29.41 -19.72
CA GLU A 249 1.76 -30.58 -19.22
C GLU A 249 0.27 -30.57 -19.60
N HIS A 250 -0.35 -29.44 -19.76
CA HIS A 250 -1.80 -29.33 -19.99
C HIS A 250 -2.21 -29.53 -21.44
N VAL A 251 -1.34 -29.30 -22.40
CA VAL A 251 -1.61 -29.54 -23.83
C VAL A 251 -1.74 -31.04 -24.12
N HIS A 252 -1.05 -31.88 -23.35
CA HIS A 252 -1.12 -33.34 -23.51
C HIS A 252 -2.34 -34.00 -22.85
N ALA A 253 -2.93 -33.36 -21.81
CA ALA A 253 -4.08 -33.95 -21.11
C ALA A 253 -5.39 -33.87 -21.92
N GLU A 254 -5.55 -32.91 -22.81
CA GLU A 254 -6.72 -32.80 -23.70
C GLU A 254 -6.62 -33.72 -24.94
N SER A 255 -5.41 -34.04 -25.40
CA SER A 255 -5.21 -34.92 -26.57
C SER A 255 -5.48 -36.39 -26.30
N VAL A 256 -5.57 -36.80 -25.02
CA VAL A 256 -5.83 -38.20 -24.61
C VAL A 256 -7.34 -38.48 -24.39
N LYS A 257 -8.19 -37.42 -24.40
CA LYS A 257 -9.66 -37.58 -24.23
C LYS A 257 -10.47 -37.53 -25.53
N LYS A 258 -9.84 -37.67 -26.68
CA LYS A 258 -10.50 -37.90 -27.97
C LYS A 258 -10.24 -39.38 -28.46
#